data_96127222f7de3326bc5b9ba1ee52987b
#
_entry.id   96127222f7de3326bc5b9ba1ee52987b
#
_cell.length_a   1.000
_cell.length_b   1.000
_cell.length_c   1.000
_cell.angle_alpha   90.00
_cell.angle_beta   90.00
_cell.angle_gamma   90.00
#
_symmetry.space_group_name_H-M   'P 1'
#
loop_
_entity.id
_entity.type
_entity.pdbx_description
1 polymer ?
#
loop_
_entity_poly.entity_id
_entity_poly.type
_entity_poly.pdbx_seq_one_letter_code
_entity_poly.pdbx_strand_id
1 'polypeptide(L)'
;QATTSERKFEICKRSYHLLVDVLNFPPQDIIFDPNILTIGTGIEEHNDYAKDFFTAVKKIKKELPHCLVSGGLSNVSFAFRGNNPLREAMHSAFLFHAIESGLDMAIVNSGQLTIYEDIDKNLLEKIEDLLFNRNSNATEALTELGHNANSTSKKSIVSKEWRSKTVRERVIHGLVHGITEHIVEDTESLRLQLDSPLEIIEGPL
;
A
#
# COMPACT_ATOMS: atom_id res chain seq x y z
N GLN A 1 8.87 -1.43 -18.12
CA GLN A 1 8.85 -1.24 -16.67
C GLN A 1 9.51 -2.43 -15.97
N ALA A 2 9.93 -2.25 -14.72
CA ALA A 2 10.62 -3.28 -13.95
C ALA A 2 9.61 -4.02 -13.05
N THR A 3 8.97 -5.04 -13.58
CA THR A 3 8.01 -5.87 -12.85
C THR A 3 8.65 -7.14 -12.30
N THR A 4 9.54 -7.78 -13.05
CA THR A 4 10.24 -9.03 -12.64
C THR A 4 11.52 -8.75 -11.87
N SER A 5 11.95 -9.72 -11.06
CA SER A 5 13.21 -9.66 -10.30
C SER A 5 14.43 -9.43 -11.20
N GLU A 6 14.48 -10.12 -12.35
CA GLU A 6 15.55 -9.97 -13.32
C GLU A 6 15.62 -8.56 -13.88
N ARG A 7 14.48 -8.02 -14.29
CA ARG A 7 14.41 -6.68 -14.87
C ARG A 7 14.76 -5.59 -13.87
N LYS A 8 14.28 -5.72 -12.63
CA LYS A 8 14.65 -4.83 -11.51
C LYS A 8 16.16 -4.83 -11.31
N PHE A 9 16.76 -6.01 -11.21
CA PHE A 9 18.20 -6.16 -11.02
C PHE A 9 19.03 -5.64 -12.21
N GLU A 10 18.66 -5.94 -13.45
CA GLU A 10 19.37 -5.47 -14.64
C GLU A 10 19.44 -3.94 -14.72
N ILE A 11 18.34 -3.25 -14.39
CA ILE A 11 18.31 -1.79 -14.38
C ILE A 11 19.23 -1.24 -13.30
N CYS A 12 19.17 -1.79 -12.08
CA CYS A 12 20.04 -1.38 -10.97
C CYS A 12 21.51 -1.64 -11.32
N LYS A 13 21.84 -2.82 -11.88
CA LYS A 13 23.19 -3.20 -12.29
C LYS A 13 23.74 -2.24 -13.34
N ARG A 14 22.98 -1.94 -14.39
CA ARG A 14 23.40 -1.00 -15.43
C ARG A 14 23.65 0.40 -14.85
N SER A 15 22.75 0.87 -13.96
CA SER A 15 22.90 2.17 -13.31
C SER A 15 24.10 2.19 -12.37
N TYR A 16 24.33 1.12 -11.62
CA TYR A 16 25.50 0.96 -10.75
C TYR A 16 26.80 1.09 -11.54
N HIS A 17 26.97 0.32 -12.63
CA HIS A 17 28.18 0.37 -13.44
C HIS A 17 28.40 1.74 -14.09
N LEU A 18 27.33 2.39 -14.56
CA LEU A 18 27.43 3.75 -15.10
C LEU A 18 27.91 4.75 -14.05
N LEU A 19 27.34 4.69 -12.85
CA LEU A 19 27.69 5.62 -11.77
C LEU A 19 29.08 5.34 -11.21
N VAL A 20 29.38 4.10 -10.90
CA VAL A 20 30.63 3.74 -10.22
C VAL A 20 31.80 3.65 -11.20
N ASP A 21 31.67 2.88 -12.29
CA ASP A 21 32.78 2.57 -13.18
C ASP A 21 33.08 3.70 -14.17
N VAL A 22 32.05 4.46 -14.59
CA VAL A 22 32.23 5.55 -15.59
C VAL A 22 32.35 6.91 -14.92
N LEU A 23 31.52 7.19 -13.91
CA LEU A 23 31.46 8.51 -13.27
C LEU A 23 32.26 8.58 -11.97
N ASN A 24 32.84 7.47 -11.51
CA ASN A 24 33.56 7.35 -10.22
C ASN A 24 32.70 7.82 -9.02
N PHE A 25 31.39 7.59 -9.08
CA PHE A 25 30.47 7.93 -8.02
C PHE A 25 30.63 6.95 -6.85
N PRO A 26 30.67 7.42 -5.58
CA PRO A 26 30.82 6.53 -4.44
C PRO A 26 29.64 5.56 -4.30
N PRO A 27 29.85 4.23 -4.33
CA PRO A 27 28.76 3.27 -4.30
C PRO A 27 27.91 3.31 -3.03
N GLN A 28 28.48 3.74 -1.90
CA GLN A 28 27.77 3.92 -0.62
C GLN A 28 26.76 5.09 -0.64
N ASP A 29 26.84 5.99 -1.62
CA ASP A 29 25.92 7.09 -1.80
C ASP A 29 24.78 6.75 -2.79
N ILE A 30 24.78 5.51 -3.31
CA ILE A 30 23.75 5.02 -4.20
C ILE A 30 22.64 4.33 -3.38
N ILE A 31 21.41 4.77 -3.56
CA ILE A 31 20.21 4.15 -2.99
C ILE A 31 19.32 3.72 -4.15
N PHE A 32 19.09 2.43 -4.32
CA PHE A 32 18.16 1.90 -5.30
C PHE A 32 16.78 1.74 -4.73
N ASP A 33 15.76 2.19 -5.47
CA ASP A 33 14.37 1.81 -5.23
C ASP A 33 13.90 0.92 -6.39
N PRO A 34 13.92 -0.42 -6.22
CA PRO A 34 13.47 -1.34 -7.27
C PRO A 34 11.95 -1.42 -7.38
N ASN A 35 11.24 -0.49 -6.79
CA ASN A 35 9.81 -0.29 -6.85
C ASN A 35 8.98 -1.44 -6.23
N ILE A 36 8.34 -1.18 -5.11
CA ILE A 36 7.34 -2.07 -4.51
C ILE A 36 6.03 -1.89 -5.27
N LEU A 37 5.50 -2.98 -5.83
CA LEU A 37 4.27 -3.00 -6.62
C LEU A 37 3.12 -3.62 -5.83
N THR A 38 1.90 -3.28 -6.23
CA THR A 38 0.68 -3.75 -5.60
C THR A 38 0.44 -5.23 -5.88
N ILE A 39 0.08 -5.99 -4.84
CA ILE A 39 -0.35 -7.38 -4.92
C ILE A 39 -1.83 -7.52 -4.53
N GLY A 40 -2.40 -8.71 -4.71
CA GLY A 40 -3.80 -8.98 -4.33
C GLY A 40 -4.82 -8.23 -5.20
N THR A 41 -4.48 -7.96 -6.44
CA THR A 41 -5.31 -7.22 -7.40
C THR A 41 -6.28 -8.11 -8.17
N GLY A 42 -6.15 -9.44 -8.07
CA GLY A 42 -6.86 -10.40 -8.91
C GLY A 42 -6.29 -10.54 -10.33
N ILE A 43 -5.21 -9.84 -10.66
CA ILE A 43 -4.52 -9.94 -11.95
C ILE A 43 -3.34 -10.90 -11.77
N GLU A 44 -3.29 -11.98 -12.56
CA GLU A 44 -2.32 -13.06 -12.45
C GLU A 44 -0.85 -12.56 -12.55
N GLU A 45 -0.58 -11.63 -13.45
CA GLU A 45 0.75 -11.03 -13.62
C GLU A 45 1.28 -10.33 -12.35
N HIS A 46 0.39 -9.94 -11.42
CA HIS A 46 0.76 -9.24 -10.19
C HIS A 46 1.09 -10.18 -9.03
N ASN A 47 0.82 -11.47 -9.17
CA ASN A 47 0.92 -12.43 -8.06
C ASN A 47 2.36 -12.61 -7.53
N ASP A 48 3.36 -12.47 -8.39
CA ASP A 48 4.77 -12.64 -8.01
C ASP A 48 5.48 -11.32 -7.63
N TYR A 49 4.83 -10.17 -7.68
CA TYR A 49 5.49 -8.87 -7.50
C TYR A 49 6.23 -8.71 -6.16
N ALA A 50 5.68 -9.23 -5.06
CA ALA A 50 6.36 -9.18 -3.76
C ALA A 50 7.58 -10.11 -3.73
N LYS A 51 7.44 -11.33 -4.21
CA LYS A 51 8.51 -12.34 -4.33
C LYS A 51 9.63 -11.84 -5.26
N ASP A 52 9.26 -11.21 -6.37
CA ASP A 52 10.20 -10.60 -7.30
C ASP A 52 10.98 -9.45 -6.66
N PHE A 53 10.32 -8.64 -5.82
CA PHE A 53 10.98 -7.59 -5.06
C PHE A 53 12.02 -8.18 -4.09
N PHE A 54 11.65 -9.17 -3.27
CA PHE A 54 12.57 -9.81 -2.33
C PHE A 54 13.78 -10.44 -3.05
N THR A 55 13.53 -11.11 -4.18
CA THR A 55 14.57 -11.71 -5.00
C THR A 55 15.51 -10.67 -5.60
N ALA A 56 14.96 -9.57 -6.10
CA ALA A 56 15.76 -8.47 -6.64
C ALA A 56 16.62 -7.81 -5.57
N VAL A 57 16.07 -7.55 -4.37
CA VAL A 57 16.81 -6.98 -3.24
C VAL A 57 17.99 -7.87 -2.86
N LYS A 58 17.76 -9.19 -2.67
CA LYS A 58 18.83 -10.16 -2.36
C LYS A 58 19.95 -10.10 -3.40
N LYS A 59 19.57 -10.03 -4.68
CA LYS A 59 20.54 -10.01 -5.79
C LYS A 59 21.31 -8.69 -5.86
N ILE A 60 20.65 -7.55 -5.64
CA ILE A 60 21.27 -6.23 -5.55
C ILE A 60 22.31 -6.22 -4.41
N LYS A 61 21.93 -6.65 -3.21
CA LYS A 61 22.84 -6.65 -2.05
C LYS A 61 24.02 -7.59 -2.23
N LYS A 62 23.86 -8.68 -2.98
CA LYS A 62 24.93 -9.65 -3.25
C LYS A 62 25.90 -9.20 -4.34
N GLU A 63 25.39 -8.59 -5.42
CA GLU A 63 26.18 -8.34 -6.63
C GLU A 63 26.60 -6.89 -6.83
N LEU A 64 25.92 -5.93 -6.14
CA LEU A 64 26.24 -4.50 -6.22
C LEU A 64 26.70 -4.01 -4.83
N PRO A 65 28.01 -4.15 -4.53
CA PRO A 65 28.51 -3.91 -3.18
C PRO A 65 28.38 -2.44 -2.78
N HIS A 66 28.16 -2.22 -1.49
CA HIS A 66 28.06 -0.93 -0.80
C HIS A 66 26.81 -0.08 -1.11
N CYS A 67 26.05 -0.37 -2.16
CA CYS A 67 24.79 0.37 -2.39
C CYS A 67 23.71 -0.03 -1.37
N LEU A 68 22.75 0.89 -1.16
CA LEU A 68 21.62 0.72 -0.29
C LEU A 68 20.34 0.50 -1.12
N VAL A 69 19.34 -0.10 -0.48
CA VAL A 69 18.03 -0.36 -1.09
C VAL A 69 16.93 0.25 -0.26
N SER A 70 16.04 0.98 -0.91
CA SER A 70 14.84 1.60 -0.33
C SER A 70 13.57 1.10 -1.03
N GLY A 71 12.40 1.38 -0.43
CA GLY A 71 11.12 1.11 -1.08
C GLY A 71 9.94 1.82 -0.43
N GLY A 72 8.96 2.19 -1.24
CA GLY A 72 7.69 2.77 -0.80
C GLY A 72 6.69 1.68 -0.37
N LEU A 73 6.59 1.40 0.93
CA LEU A 73 5.89 0.25 1.47
C LEU A 73 4.38 0.24 1.19
N SER A 74 3.73 1.40 1.23
CA SER A 74 2.26 1.50 1.12
C SER A 74 1.69 0.92 -0.18
N ASN A 75 2.51 0.85 -1.23
CA ASN A 75 2.09 0.34 -2.54
C ASN A 75 1.68 -1.14 -2.49
N VAL A 76 2.33 -1.96 -1.66
CA VAL A 76 2.06 -3.40 -1.59
C VAL A 76 0.59 -3.73 -1.33
N SER A 77 -0.06 -2.93 -0.49
CA SER A 77 -1.43 -3.15 -0.01
C SER A 77 -2.49 -2.28 -0.69
N PHE A 78 -2.16 -1.66 -1.81
CA PHE A 78 -3.05 -0.70 -2.47
C PHE A 78 -4.41 -1.29 -2.88
N ALA A 79 -4.46 -2.58 -3.22
CA ALA A 79 -5.68 -3.29 -3.56
C ALA A 79 -6.67 -3.39 -2.37
N PHE A 80 -6.18 -3.24 -1.13
CA PHE A 80 -6.96 -3.34 0.10
C PHE A 80 -7.26 -1.97 0.73
N ARG A 81 -7.33 -0.91 -0.07
CA ARG A 81 -7.72 0.42 0.41
C ARG A 81 -9.06 0.38 1.15
N GLY A 82 -9.14 1.13 2.24
CA GLY A 82 -10.32 1.17 3.10
C GLY A 82 -10.31 0.13 4.23
N ASN A 83 -9.36 -0.82 4.23
CA ASN A 83 -9.16 -1.77 5.32
C ASN A 83 -7.79 -1.53 6.00
N ASN A 84 -7.73 -0.51 6.85
CA ASN A 84 -6.48 -0.13 7.50
C ASN A 84 -5.85 -1.25 8.34
N PRO A 85 -6.59 -2.00 9.20
CA PRO A 85 -5.98 -3.07 9.98
C PRO A 85 -5.31 -4.15 9.11
N LEU A 86 -5.95 -4.55 8.01
CA LEU A 86 -5.36 -5.50 7.09
C LEU A 86 -4.11 -4.94 6.41
N ARG A 87 -4.15 -3.68 5.98
CA ARG A 87 -3.01 -3.02 5.35
C ARG A 87 -1.82 -2.89 6.30
N GLU A 88 -2.06 -2.56 7.56
CA GLU A 88 -1.03 -2.48 8.60
C GLU A 88 -0.35 -3.84 8.81
N ALA A 89 -1.13 -4.92 8.90
CA ALA A 89 -0.59 -6.28 8.98
C ALA A 89 0.21 -6.66 7.73
N MET A 90 -0.29 -6.35 6.52
CA MET A 90 0.43 -6.58 5.26
C MET A 90 1.75 -5.81 5.20
N HIS A 91 1.76 -4.55 5.65
CA HIS A 91 2.97 -3.73 5.69
C HIS A 91 4.03 -4.35 6.60
N SER A 92 3.62 -4.80 7.78
CA SER A 92 4.53 -5.40 8.76
C SER A 92 5.09 -6.73 8.26
N ALA A 93 4.25 -7.60 7.69
CA ALA A 93 4.69 -8.88 7.14
C ALA A 93 5.63 -8.69 5.92
N PHE A 94 5.29 -7.77 5.00
CA PHE A 94 6.15 -7.46 3.87
C PHE A 94 7.50 -6.89 4.32
N LEU A 95 7.49 -5.95 5.26
CA LEU A 95 8.71 -5.30 5.76
C LEU A 95 9.64 -6.30 6.44
N PHE A 96 9.08 -7.23 7.24
CA PHE A 96 9.85 -8.32 7.85
C PHE A 96 10.66 -9.09 6.80
N HIS A 97 10.01 -9.62 5.76
CA HIS A 97 10.68 -10.38 4.70
C HIS A 97 11.57 -9.53 3.80
N ALA A 98 11.24 -8.25 3.61
CA ALA A 98 12.08 -7.33 2.86
C ALA A 98 13.39 -7.03 3.59
N ILE A 99 13.37 -6.85 4.91
CA ILE A 99 14.56 -6.67 5.75
C ILE A 99 15.42 -7.92 5.72
N GLU A 100 14.84 -9.11 5.86
CA GLU A 100 15.57 -10.38 5.72
C GLU A 100 16.21 -10.53 4.32
N SER A 101 15.63 -9.90 3.33
CA SER A 101 16.16 -9.88 1.95
C SER A 101 17.27 -8.83 1.75
N GLY A 102 17.48 -7.94 2.72
CA GLY A 102 18.52 -6.91 2.70
C GLY A 102 18.02 -5.49 2.40
N LEU A 103 16.72 -5.21 2.55
CA LEU A 103 16.20 -3.85 2.47
C LEU A 103 16.81 -2.98 3.59
N ASP A 104 17.39 -1.85 3.24
CA ASP A 104 18.05 -0.95 4.20
C ASP A 104 17.12 0.14 4.73
N MET A 105 16.18 0.61 3.89
CA MET A 105 15.28 1.72 4.19
C MET A 105 13.90 1.47 3.63
N ALA A 106 12.87 2.02 4.27
CA ALA A 106 11.51 1.99 3.76
C ALA A 106 10.80 3.33 4.02
N ILE A 107 10.02 3.79 3.04
CA ILE A 107 9.11 4.91 3.22
C ILE A 107 7.80 4.33 3.76
N VAL A 108 7.52 4.61 5.03
CA VAL A 108 6.38 4.03 5.76
C VAL A 108 5.70 5.09 6.63
N ASN A 109 4.44 4.86 6.98
CA ASN A 109 3.83 5.52 8.13
C ASN A 109 4.14 4.69 9.39
N SER A 110 5.13 5.14 10.16
CA SER A 110 5.63 4.41 11.35
C SER A 110 4.56 4.21 12.44
N GLY A 111 3.54 5.08 12.49
CA GLY A 111 2.40 4.93 13.41
C GLY A 111 1.37 3.87 12.98
N GLN A 112 1.56 3.26 11.82
CA GLN A 112 0.66 2.26 11.23
C GLN A 112 1.38 0.93 10.97
N LEU A 113 2.37 0.60 11.77
CA LEU A 113 3.04 -0.71 11.72
C LEU A 113 2.68 -1.50 12.97
N THR A 114 2.25 -2.73 12.77
CA THR A 114 2.07 -3.74 13.83
C THR A 114 3.37 -4.52 13.98
N ILE A 115 3.67 -5.01 15.19
CA ILE A 115 4.79 -5.93 15.38
C ILE A 115 4.44 -7.25 14.66
N TYR A 116 5.38 -7.80 13.89
CA TYR A 116 5.14 -8.99 13.07
C TYR A 116 4.64 -10.20 13.90
N GLU A 117 5.22 -10.41 15.08
CA GLU A 117 4.86 -11.49 16.00
C GLU A 117 3.48 -11.32 16.64
N ASP A 118 2.95 -10.09 16.67
CA ASP A 118 1.65 -9.77 17.25
C ASP A 118 0.50 -9.90 16.23
N ILE A 119 0.81 -10.13 14.95
CA ILE A 119 -0.20 -10.38 13.93
C ILE A 119 -0.88 -11.72 14.22
N ASP A 120 -2.22 -11.74 14.14
CA ASP A 120 -2.97 -12.98 14.24
C ASP A 120 -2.43 -14.05 13.28
N LYS A 121 -2.19 -15.27 13.79
CA LYS A 121 -1.51 -16.33 13.02
C LYS A 121 -2.24 -16.73 11.74
N ASN A 122 -3.58 -16.78 11.78
CA ASN A 122 -4.37 -17.13 10.60
C ASN A 122 -4.33 -15.99 9.55
N LEU A 123 -4.36 -14.75 10.02
CA LEU A 123 -4.20 -13.58 9.14
C LEU A 123 -2.80 -13.55 8.54
N LEU A 124 -1.76 -13.77 9.35
CA LEU A 124 -0.36 -13.78 8.90
C LEU A 124 -0.12 -14.87 7.83
N GLU A 125 -0.61 -16.10 8.06
CA GLU A 125 -0.51 -17.18 7.08
C GLU A 125 -1.11 -16.80 5.72
N LYS A 126 -2.30 -16.20 5.71
CA LYS A 126 -2.94 -15.76 4.47
C LYS A 126 -2.23 -14.58 3.80
N ILE A 127 -1.67 -13.66 4.58
CA ILE A 127 -0.84 -12.58 4.06
C ILE A 127 0.42 -13.17 3.40
N GLU A 128 1.09 -14.12 4.05
CA GLU A 128 2.27 -14.76 3.50
C GLU A 128 1.97 -15.62 2.26
N ASP A 129 0.82 -16.30 2.25
CA ASP A 129 0.36 -17.01 1.05
C ASP A 129 0.23 -16.07 -0.15
N LEU A 130 -0.26 -14.84 0.10
CA LEU A 130 -0.35 -13.82 -0.93
C LEU A 130 1.05 -13.26 -1.31
N LEU A 131 1.90 -12.92 -0.32
CA LEU A 131 3.24 -12.37 -0.55
C LEU A 131 4.14 -13.31 -1.37
N PHE A 132 4.02 -14.61 -1.13
CA PHE A 132 4.86 -15.64 -1.77
C PHE A 132 4.16 -16.39 -2.90
N ASN A 133 2.92 -16.00 -3.23
CA ASN A 133 2.11 -16.66 -4.26
C ASN A 133 2.05 -18.19 -4.03
N ARG A 134 1.78 -18.62 -2.78
CA ARG A 134 1.74 -20.04 -2.40
C ARG A 134 0.41 -20.71 -2.79
N ASN A 135 -0.65 -19.92 -2.96
CA ASN A 135 -2.00 -20.40 -3.18
C ASN A 135 -2.71 -19.52 -4.21
N SER A 136 -3.32 -20.13 -5.22
CA SER A 136 -4.06 -19.42 -6.27
C SER A 136 -5.26 -18.61 -5.75
N ASN A 137 -5.84 -19.01 -4.62
CA ASN A 137 -7.00 -18.36 -4.00
C ASN A 137 -6.60 -17.40 -2.86
N ALA A 138 -5.29 -17.05 -2.73
CA ALA A 138 -4.81 -16.22 -1.63
C ALA A 138 -5.47 -14.82 -1.61
N THR A 139 -5.73 -14.25 -2.78
CA THR A 139 -6.40 -12.94 -2.90
C THR A 139 -7.83 -13.00 -2.39
N GLU A 140 -8.63 -13.97 -2.82
CA GLU A 140 -10.02 -14.15 -2.38
C GLU A 140 -10.08 -14.42 -0.88
N ALA A 141 -9.26 -15.36 -0.38
CA ALA A 141 -9.22 -15.71 1.04
C ALA A 141 -8.87 -14.54 1.95
N LEU A 142 -7.95 -13.66 1.52
CA LEU A 142 -7.59 -12.47 2.27
C LEU A 142 -8.67 -11.37 2.17
N THR A 143 -9.33 -11.25 1.02
CA THR A 143 -10.44 -10.32 0.82
C THR A 143 -11.64 -10.67 1.70
N GLU A 144 -12.00 -11.94 1.80
CA GLU A 144 -13.09 -12.43 2.67
C GLU A 144 -12.79 -12.15 4.15
N LEU A 145 -11.57 -12.40 4.61
CA LEU A 145 -11.16 -12.06 5.97
C LEU A 145 -11.23 -10.55 6.22
N GLY A 146 -10.79 -9.75 5.27
CA GLY A 146 -10.85 -8.31 5.36
C GLY A 146 -12.28 -7.76 5.45
N HIS A 147 -13.23 -8.35 4.73
CA HIS A 147 -14.65 -8.00 4.85
C HIS A 147 -15.23 -8.38 6.21
N ASN A 148 -14.91 -9.55 6.75
CA ASN A 148 -15.39 -10.02 8.05
C ASN A 148 -14.83 -9.16 9.19
N ALA A 149 -13.56 -8.75 9.14
CA ALA A 149 -12.96 -7.87 10.14
C ALA A 149 -13.59 -6.46 10.12
N ASN A 150 -13.91 -5.92 8.95
CA ASN A 150 -14.61 -4.64 8.83
C ASN A 150 -16.07 -4.70 9.32
N SER A 151 -16.74 -5.85 9.22
CA SER A 151 -18.12 -6.01 9.73
C SER A 151 -18.19 -6.04 11.26
N THR A 152 -17.13 -6.47 11.92
CA THR A 152 -17.01 -6.43 13.39
C THR A 152 -16.53 -5.08 13.92
N SER A 153 -15.71 -4.35 13.19
CA SER A 153 -15.24 -3.01 13.56
C SER A 153 -16.25 -1.90 13.20
N LYS A 154 -17.13 -2.10 12.23
CA LYS A 154 -18.21 -1.16 11.87
C LYS A 154 -19.39 -1.11 12.86
N LYS A 155 -19.31 -1.80 14.00
CA LYS A 155 -20.19 -1.55 15.16
C LYS A 155 -19.63 -0.53 16.16
N SER A 156 -18.68 0.32 15.79
CA SER A 156 -18.65 1.64 16.38
C SER A 156 -19.91 2.35 15.87
N ILE A 157 -20.84 2.59 16.75
CA ILE A 157 -22.00 3.46 16.56
C ILE A 157 -21.44 4.79 16.05
N VAL A 158 -21.35 4.95 14.72
CA VAL A 158 -21.19 6.28 14.13
C VAL A 158 -22.49 6.96 14.51
N SER A 159 -22.43 7.82 15.52
CA SER A 159 -23.60 8.56 15.94
C SER A 159 -24.14 9.27 14.71
N LYS A 160 -25.40 9.04 14.35
CA LYS A 160 -26.01 9.67 13.17
C LYS A 160 -26.24 11.18 13.39
N GLU A 161 -25.68 11.73 14.43
CA GLU A 161 -25.77 13.16 14.81
C GLU A 161 -25.29 14.09 13.70
N TRP A 162 -24.26 13.67 12.92
CA TRP A 162 -23.79 14.45 11.79
C TRP A 162 -24.85 14.63 10.69
N ARG A 163 -25.85 13.74 10.58
CA ARG A 163 -26.96 13.87 9.63
C ARG A 163 -27.92 15.02 9.97
N SER A 164 -27.93 15.50 11.20
CA SER A 164 -28.72 16.66 11.63
C SER A 164 -28.06 18.00 11.30
N LYS A 165 -26.83 18.01 10.84
CA LYS A 165 -26.07 19.20 10.44
C LYS A 165 -26.54 19.75 9.09
N THR A 166 -26.04 20.96 8.74
CA THR A 166 -26.33 21.58 7.45
C THR A 166 -25.84 20.71 6.29
N VAL A 167 -26.43 20.86 5.11
CA VAL A 167 -26.05 20.07 3.91
C VAL A 167 -24.55 20.21 3.62
N ARG A 168 -24.00 21.41 3.73
CA ARG A 168 -22.57 21.68 3.54
C ARG A 168 -21.71 20.91 4.53
N GLU A 169 -22.05 20.92 5.80
CA GLU A 169 -21.32 20.18 6.82
C GLU A 169 -21.42 18.66 6.64
N ARG A 170 -22.55 18.17 6.12
CA ARG A 170 -22.73 16.74 5.79
C ARG A 170 -21.84 16.32 4.64
N VAL A 171 -21.73 17.13 3.58
CA VAL A 171 -20.81 16.86 2.45
C VAL A 171 -19.37 16.81 2.94
N ILE A 172 -18.93 17.82 3.69
CA ILE A 172 -17.59 17.87 4.30
C ILE A 172 -17.34 16.62 5.16
N HIS A 173 -18.28 16.28 6.04
CA HIS A 173 -18.16 15.11 6.91
C HIS A 173 -18.05 13.82 6.12
N GLY A 174 -18.87 13.63 5.09
CA GLY A 174 -18.83 12.48 4.20
C GLY A 174 -17.47 12.32 3.51
N LEU A 175 -16.92 13.41 3.01
CA LEU A 175 -15.61 13.44 2.34
C LEU A 175 -14.46 13.13 3.31
N VAL A 176 -14.41 13.81 4.46
CA VAL A 176 -13.36 13.63 5.47
C VAL A 176 -13.34 12.20 6.02
N HIS A 177 -14.51 11.58 6.20
CA HIS A 177 -14.63 10.24 6.77
C HIS A 177 -14.83 9.13 5.75
N GLY A 178 -14.80 9.42 4.44
CA GLY A 178 -14.97 8.45 3.36
C GLY A 178 -16.35 7.79 3.34
N ILE A 179 -17.40 8.49 3.81
CA ILE A 179 -18.78 7.98 3.85
C ILE A 179 -19.45 8.28 2.50
N THR A 180 -19.67 7.25 1.70
CA THR A 180 -20.24 7.40 0.35
C THR A 180 -21.76 7.23 0.29
N GLU A 181 -22.38 6.67 1.34
CA GLU A 181 -23.80 6.28 1.38
C GLU A 181 -24.76 7.43 0.99
N HIS A 182 -24.43 8.67 1.38
CA HIS A 182 -25.28 9.85 1.17
C HIS A 182 -24.65 10.93 0.29
N ILE A 183 -23.46 10.69 -0.26
CA ILE A 183 -22.66 11.74 -0.91
C ILE A 183 -23.37 12.34 -2.13
N VAL A 184 -24.03 11.53 -2.94
CA VAL A 184 -24.75 11.97 -4.14
C VAL A 184 -25.93 12.84 -3.78
N GLU A 185 -26.75 12.41 -2.82
CA GLU A 185 -27.93 13.14 -2.35
C GLU A 185 -27.57 14.48 -1.71
N ASP A 186 -26.57 14.48 -0.80
CA ASP A 186 -26.14 15.66 -0.09
C ASP A 186 -25.43 16.65 -1.04
N THR A 187 -24.66 16.17 -2.01
CA THR A 187 -24.00 17.04 -3.01
C THR A 187 -25.03 17.69 -3.92
N GLU A 188 -26.04 16.95 -4.39
CA GLU A 188 -27.09 17.52 -5.21
C GLU A 188 -27.94 18.52 -4.43
N SER A 189 -28.26 18.23 -3.17
CA SER A 189 -28.93 19.17 -2.29
C SER A 189 -28.14 20.46 -2.06
N LEU A 190 -26.81 20.36 -1.99
CA LEU A 190 -25.94 21.53 -1.86
C LEU A 190 -25.87 22.30 -3.18
N ARG A 191 -25.80 21.62 -4.33
CA ARG A 191 -25.78 22.22 -5.66
C ARG A 191 -26.98 23.12 -5.91
N LEU A 192 -28.16 22.70 -5.43
CA LEU A 192 -29.41 23.49 -5.58
C LEU A 192 -29.44 24.73 -4.70
N GLN A 193 -28.55 24.87 -3.72
CA GLN A 193 -28.45 26.00 -2.81
C GLN A 193 -27.39 27.03 -3.22
N LEU A 194 -26.58 26.71 -4.24
CA LEU A 194 -25.48 27.53 -4.70
C LEU A 194 -25.75 28.09 -6.10
N ASP A 195 -25.20 29.26 -6.39
CA ASP A 195 -25.34 29.92 -7.70
C ASP A 195 -24.53 29.23 -8.80
N SER A 196 -23.41 28.59 -8.41
CA SER A 196 -22.53 27.86 -9.33
C SER A 196 -22.13 26.50 -8.78
N PRO A 197 -22.13 25.44 -9.60
CA PRO A 197 -21.58 24.14 -9.20
C PRO A 197 -20.10 24.19 -8.80
N LEU A 198 -19.34 25.17 -9.28
CA LEU A 198 -17.94 25.36 -8.94
C LEU A 198 -17.73 25.66 -7.45
N GLU A 199 -18.69 26.35 -6.84
CA GLU A 199 -18.66 26.67 -5.41
C GLU A 199 -18.69 25.45 -4.49
N ILE A 200 -19.17 24.29 -4.98
CA ILE A 200 -19.08 23.03 -4.24
C ILE A 200 -17.61 22.59 -4.14
N ILE A 201 -16.86 22.75 -5.23
CA ILE A 201 -15.46 22.34 -5.30
C ILE A 201 -14.57 23.30 -4.50
N GLU A 202 -14.82 24.61 -4.61
CA GLU A 202 -14.02 25.65 -3.97
C GLU A 202 -14.34 25.86 -2.48
N GLY A 203 -15.49 25.35 -2.02
CA GLY A 203 -15.96 25.55 -0.66
C GLY A 203 -15.89 24.32 0.24
N PRO A 204 -16.66 23.25 0.00
CA PRO A 204 -16.65 22.02 0.81
C PRO A 204 -15.44 21.13 0.60
N LEU A 205 -14.83 21.15 -0.59
CA LEU A 205 -13.64 20.38 -0.95
C LEU A 205 -12.37 21.16 -0.70
#